data_cb62fc594d6d1a9dd047fbc3818d2c6a
#
_entry.id   cb62fc594d6d1a9dd047fbc3818d2c6a
#
_cell.length_a   1.000
_cell.length_b   1.000
_cell.length_c   1.000
_cell.angle_alpha   90.00
_cell.angle_beta   90.00
_cell.angle_gamma   90.00
#
_symmetry.space_group_name_H-M   'P 1'
#
loop_
_entity.id
_entity.type
_entity.pdbx_description
1 polymer ?
#
loop_
_entity_poly.entity_id
_entity_poly.type
_entity_poly.pdbx_seq_one_letter_code
_entity_poly.pdbx_strand_id
1 'polypeptide(L)'
;LLSKDAQIGLMGPEASIYVYNQGQEDYAINFAQLTQKDGNFLISRTPNDNFSFDELKGKEILGGRKGGVPEMALEYALKQKGLTLGTDVEKGEVNVRTDVQFNVLSGSFIAGEGDYVTLFEPTASELEKQGKGYIVASIGEESGIIPYTAYSAPKDYIEKNPDIIQSFTNAIYKGQTWV
;
A
#
# COMPACT_ATOMS: atom_id res chain seq x y z
N LEU A 1 18.84 -0.68 3.36
CA LEU A 1 19.48 0.63 3.55
C LEU A 1 20.34 0.65 4.81
N LEU A 2 19.77 0.37 5.99
CA LEU A 2 20.51 0.40 7.26
C LEU A 2 21.64 -0.64 7.34
N SER A 3 21.48 -1.79 6.69
CA SER A 3 22.54 -2.82 6.54
C SER A 3 23.66 -2.39 5.60
N LYS A 4 23.48 -1.28 4.85
CA LYS A 4 24.38 -0.74 3.83
C LYS A 4 24.54 -1.61 2.57
N ASP A 5 23.74 -2.67 2.40
CA ASP A 5 23.71 -3.49 1.19
C ASP A 5 23.15 -2.74 -0.04
N ALA A 6 22.35 -1.71 0.22
CA ALA A 6 21.83 -0.77 -0.78
C ALA A 6 21.97 0.67 -0.29
N GLN A 7 22.28 1.59 -1.17
CA GLN A 7 22.43 3.02 -0.87
C GLN A 7 21.15 3.82 -1.09
N ILE A 8 20.35 3.42 -2.06
CA ILE A 8 19.05 4.04 -2.37
C ILE A 8 18.00 2.94 -2.37
N GLY A 9 16.84 3.17 -1.75
CA GLY A 9 15.72 2.24 -1.72
C GLY A 9 14.43 2.94 -2.11
N LEU A 10 13.54 2.21 -2.80
CA LEU A 10 12.16 2.61 -3.04
C LEU A 10 11.27 1.93 -2.02
N MET A 11 10.51 2.72 -1.25
CA MET A 11 9.66 2.21 -0.18
C MET A 11 8.53 3.19 0.15
N GLY A 12 7.59 2.76 0.96
CA GLY A 12 6.65 3.68 1.60
C GLY A 12 7.39 4.63 2.57
N PRO A 13 7.06 5.92 2.61
CA PRO A 13 7.74 6.89 3.47
C PRO A 13 7.58 6.59 4.97
N GLU A 14 6.56 5.83 5.37
CA GLU A 14 6.34 5.41 6.76
C GLU A 14 7.53 4.63 7.32
N ALA A 15 8.22 3.86 6.50
CA ALA A 15 9.37 3.07 6.93
C ALA A 15 10.51 3.96 7.49
N SER A 16 10.73 5.13 6.88
CA SER A 16 11.72 6.10 7.37
C SER A 16 11.32 6.69 8.73
N ILE A 17 10.02 6.93 8.95
CA ILE A 17 9.48 7.45 10.22
C ILE A 17 9.67 6.41 11.33
N TYR A 18 9.39 5.13 11.06
CA TYR A 18 9.59 4.06 12.04
C TYR A 18 11.06 3.93 12.46
N VAL A 19 11.98 4.00 11.51
CA VAL A 19 13.43 3.95 11.79
C VAL A 19 13.89 5.16 12.60
N TYR A 20 13.45 6.36 12.22
CA TYR A 20 13.76 7.58 12.95
C TYR A 20 13.30 7.50 14.42
N ASN A 21 12.08 7.03 14.64
CA ASN A 21 11.52 6.90 16.00
C ASN A 21 12.21 5.83 16.85
N GLN A 22 13.01 4.94 16.26
CA GLN A 22 13.83 3.99 16.98
C GLN A 22 15.16 4.58 17.47
N GLY A 23 15.41 5.88 17.22
CA GLY A 23 16.60 6.60 17.71
C GLY A 23 17.89 6.25 16.98
N GLN A 24 17.81 5.77 15.74
CA GLN A 24 19.00 5.51 14.91
C GLN A 24 19.66 6.83 14.51
N GLU A 25 20.99 6.95 14.69
CA GLU A 25 21.74 8.15 14.32
C GLU A 25 21.79 8.35 12.80
N ASP A 26 21.97 7.25 12.05
CA ASP A 26 21.94 7.22 10.59
C ASP A 26 20.60 6.63 10.10
N TYR A 27 19.61 7.48 10.02
CA TYR A 27 18.26 7.12 9.57
C TYR A 27 18.05 7.38 8.07
N ALA A 28 17.03 6.78 7.49
CA ALA A 28 16.67 7.01 6.10
C ALA A 28 15.92 8.34 5.92
N ILE A 29 16.32 9.12 4.92
CA ILE A 29 15.66 10.36 4.50
C ILE A 29 15.00 10.14 3.14
N ASN A 30 13.72 10.49 3.02
CA ASN A 30 13.01 10.52 1.75
C ASN A 30 13.45 11.76 0.96
N PHE A 31 13.98 11.59 -0.25
CA PHE A 31 14.50 12.70 -1.06
C PHE A 31 13.77 12.88 -2.39
N ALA A 32 13.02 11.89 -2.87
CA ALA A 32 12.23 12.01 -4.08
C ALA A 32 10.95 11.15 -3.98
N GLN A 33 9.82 11.72 -4.37
CA GLN A 33 8.55 11.01 -4.44
C GLN A 33 8.37 10.37 -5.82
N LEU A 34 7.89 9.11 -5.88
CA LEU A 34 7.59 8.44 -7.13
C LEU A 34 6.09 8.40 -7.42
N THR A 35 5.28 7.90 -6.51
CA THR A 35 3.83 7.76 -6.69
C THR A 35 3.06 8.60 -5.68
N GLN A 36 1.86 9.07 -6.10
CA GLN A 36 1.02 10.00 -5.35
C GLN A 36 -0.33 9.42 -4.95
N LYS A 37 -0.58 8.15 -5.28
CA LYS A 37 -1.81 7.43 -4.92
C LYS A 37 -1.50 5.98 -4.64
N ASP A 38 -2.38 5.34 -3.88
CA ASP A 38 -2.37 3.89 -3.71
C ASP A 38 -2.66 3.20 -5.06
N GLY A 39 -1.94 2.15 -5.36
CA GLY A 39 -2.14 1.32 -6.54
C GLY A 39 -3.00 0.07 -6.29
N ASN A 40 -3.54 -0.10 -5.08
CA ASN A 40 -4.40 -1.24 -4.76
C ASN A 40 -5.81 -1.08 -5.29
N PHE A 41 -6.38 -2.21 -5.65
CA PHE A 41 -7.80 -2.38 -5.93
C PHE A 41 -8.44 -3.28 -4.88
N LEU A 42 -9.66 -2.94 -4.47
CA LEU A 42 -10.50 -3.81 -3.65
C LEU A 42 -11.17 -4.83 -4.56
N ILE A 43 -11.04 -6.10 -4.21
CA ILE A 43 -11.51 -7.24 -4.98
C ILE A 43 -12.59 -7.97 -4.17
N SER A 44 -13.74 -8.20 -4.79
CA SER A 44 -14.84 -9.01 -4.25
C SER A 44 -14.82 -10.43 -4.82
N ARG A 45 -15.57 -11.36 -4.21
CA ARG A 45 -15.73 -12.73 -4.69
C ARG A 45 -16.70 -12.87 -5.85
N THR A 46 -17.61 -11.93 -5.99
CA THR A 46 -18.66 -11.93 -7.01
C THR A 46 -18.69 -10.60 -7.75
N PRO A 47 -19.08 -10.56 -9.05
CA PRO A 47 -19.25 -9.31 -9.76
C PRO A 47 -20.22 -8.38 -9.04
N ASN A 48 -19.89 -7.09 -8.95
CA ASN A 48 -20.76 -6.08 -8.34
C ASN A 48 -20.52 -4.70 -8.97
N ASP A 49 -21.26 -4.41 -10.04
CA ASP A 49 -21.18 -3.13 -10.76
C ASP A 49 -21.77 -1.94 -9.96
N ASN A 50 -22.51 -2.22 -8.88
CA ASN A 50 -23.13 -1.21 -8.03
C ASN A 50 -22.57 -1.26 -6.60
N PHE A 51 -21.29 -1.62 -6.44
CA PHE A 51 -20.66 -1.76 -5.15
C PHE A 51 -20.78 -0.48 -4.29
N SER A 52 -21.10 -0.68 -3.03
CA SER A 52 -21.10 0.35 -2.00
C SER A 52 -20.21 -0.06 -0.83
N PHE A 53 -19.45 0.89 -0.29
CA PHE A 53 -18.63 0.64 0.89
C PHE A 53 -19.45 0.20 2.12
N ASP A 54 -20.73 0.51 2.18
CA ASP A 54 -21.63 0.00 3.25
C ASP A 54 -21.74 -1.53 3.27
N GLU A 55 -21.49 -2.21 2.15
CA GLU A 55 -21.48 -3.67 2.04
C GLU A 55 -20.30 -4.33 2.79
N LEU A 56 -19.29 -3.53 3.16
CA LEU A 56 -18.14 -4.01 3.92
C LEU A 56 -18.43 -4.14 5.42
N LYS A 57 -19.57 -3.64 5.92
CA LYS A 57 -19.96 -3.80 7.32
C LYS A 57 -20.07 -5.28 7.67
N GLY A 58 -19.37 -5.69 8.73
CA GLY A 58 -19.32 -7.08 9.16
C GLY A 58 -18.51 -8.01 8.23
N LYS A 59 -17.58 -7.46 7.44
CA LYS A 59 -16.76 -8.20 6.49
C LYS A 59 -15.30 -8.22 6.87
N GLU A 60 -14.59 -9.24 6.38
CA GLU A 60 -13.14 -9.37 6.48
C GLU A 60 -12.46 -9.00 5.15
N ILE A 61 -11.45 -8.13 5.24
CA ILE A 61 -10.63 -7.71 4.10
C ILE A 61 -9.20 -8.18 4.33
N LEU A 62 -8.62 -8.94 3.42
CA LEU A 62 -7.20 -9.25 3.44
C LEU A 62 -6.42 -8.01 2.99
N GLY A 63 -5.87 -7.25 3.95
CA GLY A 63 -5.32 -5.91 3.77
C GLY A 63 -3.79 -5.85 3.67
N GLY A 64 -3.10 -6.98 3.82
CA GLY A 64 -1.65 -7.06 3.71
C GLY A 64 -0.91 -6.71 5.00
N ARG A 65 0.29 -6.12 4.88
CA ARG A 65 1.20 -5.90 6.01
C ARG A 65 0.72 -4.76 6.92
N LYS A 66 0.59 -5.05 8.22
CA LYS A 66 0.24 -4.06 9.24
C LYS A 66 1.22 -2.87 9.26
N GLY A 67 0.67 -1.66 9.24
CA GLY A 67 1.44 -0.42 9.30
C GLY A 67 2.22 -0.10 8.01
N GLY A 68 1.94 -0.79 6.91
CA GLY A 68 2.39 -0.39 5.58
C GLY A 68 1.46 0.65 4.95
N VAL A 69 1.98 1.50 4.05
CA VAL A 69 1.14 2.51 3.37
C VAL A 69 -0.11 1.91 2.72
N PRO A 70 -0.05 0.73 2.06
CA PRO A 70 -1.25 0.12 1.47
C PRO A 70 -2.36 -0.16 2.49
N GLU A 71 -2.02 -0.73 3.62
CA GLU A 71 -3.00 -1.01 4.67
C GLU A 71 -3.52 0.28 5.30
N MET A 72 -2.64 1.24 5.57
CA MET A 72 -3.05 2.55 6.12
C MET A 72 -3.95 3.33 5.15
N ALA A 73 -3.69 3.27 3.84
CA ALA A 73 -4.53 3.89 2.82
C ALA A 73 -5.93 3.24 2.76
N LEU A 74 -5.99 1.91 2.83
CA LEU A 74 -7.25 1.17 2.93
C LEU A 74 -8.02 1.59 4.18
N GLU A 75 -7.41 1.54 5.37
CA GLU A 75 -8.06 1.94 6.60
C GLU A 75 -8.55 3.40 6.56
N TYR A 76 -7.75 4.30 5.99
CA TYR A 76 -8.16 5.69 5.81
C TYR A 76 -9.39 5.80 4.92
N ALA A 77 -9.40 5.14 3.75
CA ALA A 77 -10.54 5.15 2.84
C ALA A 77 -11.81 4.61 3.53
N LEU A 78 -11.72 3.50 4.26
CA LEU A 78 -12.84 2.93 5.01
C LEU A 78 -13.38 3.91 6.07
N LYS A 79 -12.49 4.56 6.83
CA LYS A 79 -12.87 5.55 7.84
C LYS A 79 -13.54 6.78 7.22
N GLN A 80 -13.08 7.25 6.04
CA GLN A 80 -13.73 8.35 5.32
C GLN A 80 -15.15 8.00 4.85
N LYS A 81 -15.43 6.74 4.60
CA LYS A 81 -16.77 6.23 4.30
C LYS A 81 -17.63 6.00 5.56
N GLY A 82 -17.14 6.35 6.75
CA GLY A 82 -17.86 6.22 8.01
C GLY A 82 -17.89 4.79 8.56
N LEU A 83 -17.03 3.89 8.07
CA LEU A 83 -16.96 2.53 8.56
C LEU A 83 -16.13 2.44 9.84
N THR A 84 -16.56 1.61 10.77
CA THR A 84 -15.85 1.29 12.00
C THR A 84 -14.93 0.10 11.74
N LEU A 85 -13.65 0.26 12.05
CA LEU A 85 -12.66 -0.82 11.94
C LEU A 85 -12.52 -1.56 13.27
N GLY A 86 -12.43 -2.87 13.19
CA GLY A 86 -12.25 -3.73 14.36
C GLY A 86 -12.41 -5.20 14.01
N THR A 87 -12.44 -6.05 15.00
CA THR A 87 -12.52 -7.51 14.81
C THR A 87 -13.91 -8.09 15.11
N ASP A 88 -14.83 -7.25 15.61
CA ASP A 88 -16.19 -7.67 15.94
C ASP A 88 -17.14 -7.51 14.74
N VAL A 89 -16.97 -8.41 13.76
CA VAL A 89 -17.75 -8.39 12.51
C VAL A 89 -19.26 -8.58 12.77
N GLU A 90 -19.65 -9.23 13.87
CA GLU A 90 -21.06 -9.41 14.22
C GLU A 90 -21.72 -8.07 14.61
N LYS A 91 -20.94 -7.12 15.11
CA LYS A 91 -21.41 -5.74 15.36
C LYS A 91 -21.27 -4.81 14.15
N GLY A 92 -20.86 -5.34 13.00
CA GLY A 92 -20.72 -4.58 11.78
C GLY A 92 -19.37 -3.87 11.63
N GLU A 93 -18.38 -4.21 12.46
CA GLU A 93 -17.01 -3.73 12.25
C GLU A 93 -16.38 -4.36 11.00
N VAL A 94 -15.53 -3.61 10.31
CA VAL A 94 -14.75 -4.12 9.19
C VAL A 94 -13.41 -4.61 9.72
N ASN A 95 -13.15 -5.91 9.55
CA ASN A 95 -11.89 -6.52 9.96
C ASN A 95 -10.86 -6.46 8.82
N VAL A 96 -9.92 -5.53 8.91
CA VAL A 96 -8.77 -5.49 8.01
C VAL A 96 -7.71 -6.45 8.54
N ARG A 97 -7.64 -7.64 7.93
CA ARG A 97 -6.68 -8.69 8.31
C ARG A 97 -5.29 -8.37 7.79
N THR A 98 -4.32 -8.42 8.69
CA THR A 98 -2.91 -8.11 8.41
C THR A 98 -1.97 -9.28 8.72
N ASP A 99 -2.55 -10.45 8.99
CA ASP A 99 -1.86 -11.70 9.30
C ASP A 99 -1.41 -12.49 8.07
N VAL A 100 -1.94 -12.14 6.89
CA VAL A 100 -1.58 -12.78 5.61
C VAL A 100 -0.46 -11.99 4.93
N GLN A 101 0.63 -12.68 4.58
CA GLN A 101 1.75 -12.06 3.88
C GLN A 101 1.36 -11.60 2.46
N PHE A 102 1.90 -10.47 2.03
CA PHE A 102 1.56 -9.82 0.76
C PHE A 102 1.66 -10.74 -0.47
N ASN A 103 2.72 -11.54 -0.55
CA ASN A 103 3.00 -12.44 -1.69
C ASN A 103 2.04 -13.63 -1.80
N VAL A 104 1.22 -13.89 -0.78
CA VAL A 104 0.25 -15.00 -0.78
C VAL A 104 -1.20 -14.53 -0.66
N LEU A 105 -1.47 -13.20 -0.64
CA LEU A 105 -2.81 -12.63 -0.51
C LEU A 105 -3.80 -13.18 -1.55
N SER A 106 -3.42 -13.17 -2.83
CA SER A 106 -4.28 -13.67 -3.91
C SER A 106 -4.58 -15.16 -3.75
N GLY A 107 -3.58 -15.96 -3.35
CA GLY A 107 -3.74 -17.39 -3.10
C GLY A 107 -4.68 -17.67 -1.93
N SER A 108 -4.51 -16.97 -0.80
CA SER A 108 -5.39 -17.07 0.36
C SER A 108 -6.83 -16.69 0.02
N PHE A 109 -7.01 -15.60 -0.74
CA PHE A 109 -8.34 -15.22 -1.21
C PHE A 109 -8.97 -16.29 -2.10
N ILE A 110 -8.26 -16.85 -3.09
CA ILE A 110 -8.74 -17.96 -3.93
C ILE A 110 -9.11 -19.19 -3.08
N ALA A 111 -8.33 -19.47 -2.02
CA ALA A 111 -8.58 -20.57 -1.10
C ALA A 111 -9.81 -20.35 -0.19
N GLY A 112 -10.42 -19.18 -0.20
CA GLY A 112 -11.65 -18.88 0.52
C GLY A 112 -11.48 -18.03 1.76
N GLU A 113 -10.27 -17.51 2.05
CA GLU A 113 -10.04 -16.62 3.18
C GLU A 113 -10.50 -15.19 2.88
N GLY A 114 -11.08 -14.52 3.86
CA GLY A 114 -11.63 -13.16 3.77
C GLY A 114 -12.83 -13.05 2.82
N ASP A 115 -13.60 -12.02 2.96
CA ASP A 115 -14.69 -11.67 2.02
C ASP A 115 -14.17 -10.86 0.83
N TYR A 116 -13.18 -10.01 1.10
CA TYR A 116 -12.50 -9.13 0.13
C TYR A 116 -10.99 -9.24 0.29
N VAL A 117 -10.26 -8.76 -0.73
CA VAL A 117 -8.80 -8.64 -0.70
C VAL A 117 -8.37 -7.37 -1.40
N THR A 118 -7.25 -6.77 -0.99
CA THR A 118 -6.60 -5.70 -1.75
C THR A 118 -5.43 -6.24 -2.53
N LEU A 119 -5.37 -5.96 -3.83
CA LEU A 119 -4.31 -6.43 -4.74
C LEU A 119 -3.87 -5.30 -5.67
N PHE A 120 -2.57 -5.31 -6.00
CA PHE A 120 -2.00 -4.47 -7.04
C PHE A 120 -2.17 -5.08 -8.43
N GLU A 121 -2.04 -4.26 -9.45
CA GLU A 121 -1.82 -4.76 -10.82
C GLU A 121 -0.41 -5.39 -10.96
N PRO A 122 -0.25 -6.41 -11.81
CA PRO A 122 -1.24 -7.03 -12.70
C PRO A 122 -2.13 -8.09 -12.02
N THR A 123 -1.89 -8.43 -10.76
CA THR A 123 -2.56 -9.53 -10.05
C THR A 123 -4.08 -9.33 -9.94
N ALA A 124 -4.53 -8.08 -9.75
CA ALA A 124 -5.96 -7.75 -9.69
C ALA A 124 -6.68 -8.14 -11.00
N SER A 125 -6.17 -7.67 -12.15
CA SER A 125 -6.71 -7.99 -13.47
C SER A 125 -6.55 -9.48 -13.84
N GLU A 126 -5.49 -10.14 -13.41
CA GLU A 126 -5.29 -11.57 -13.62
C GLU A 126 -6.34 -12.39 -12.87
N LEU A 127 -6.66 -12.01 -11.63
CA LEU A 127 -7.68 -12.66 -10.83
C LEU A 127 -9.07 -12.53 -11.48
N GLU A 128 -9.38 -11.34 -11.98
CA GLU A 128 -10.63 -11.06 -12.68
C GLU A 128 -10.76 -11.85 -13.99
N LYS A 129 -9.72 -11.91 -14.81
CA LYS A 129 -9.68 -12.74 -16.04
C LYS A 129 -9.91 -14.22 -15.76
N GLN A 130 -9.48 -14.71 -14.59
CA GLN A 130 -9.68 -16.09 -14.16
C GLN A 130 -11.07 -16.32 -13.55
N GLY A 131 -11.89 -15.29 -13.38
CA GLY A 131 -13.18 -15.35 -12.70
C GLY A 131 -13.09 -15.75 -11.23
N LYS A 132 -11.96 -15.41 -10.58
CA LYS A 132 -11.67 -15.76 -9.18
C LYS A 132 -11.85 -14.58 -8.22
N GLY A 133 -12.00 -13.38 -8.74
CA GLY A 133 -12.27 -12.15 -8.01
C GLY A 133 -12.63 -11.04 -9.00
N TYR A 134 -13.23 -9.98 -8.51
CA TYR A 134 -13.75 -8.88 -9.33
C TYR A 134 -13.39 -7.56 -8.71
N ILE A 135 -12.81 -6.65 -9.49
CA ILE A 135 -12.46 -5.31 -9.05
C ILE A 135 -13.74 -4.53 -8.78
N VAL A 136 -13.89 -4.01 -7.55
CA VAL A 136 -15.08 -3.23 -7.14
C VAL A 136 -14.75 -1.80 -6.74
N ALA A 137 -13.50 -1.49 -6.36
CA ALA A 137 -13.08 -0.13 -6.05
C ALA A 137 -11.58 0.05 -6.23
N SER A 138 -11.14 1.29 -6.51
CA SER A 138 -9.74 1.71 -6.46
C SER A 138 -9.46 2.37 -5.11
N ILE A 139 -8.57 1.79 -4.32
CA ILE A 139 -8.19 2.38 -3.04
C ILE A 139 -7.48 3.72 -3.23
N GLY A 140 -6.73 3.88 -4.33
CA GLY A 140 -6.07 5.15 -4.64
C GLY A 140 -7.02 6.30 -4.99
N GLU A 141 -8.18 6.01 -5.55
CA GLU A 141 -9.23 7.01 -5.76
C GLU A 141 -9.89 7.40 -4.44
N GLU A 142 -10.16 6.43 -3.59
CA GLU A 142 -10.86 6.64 -2.32
C GLU A 142 -9.98 7.25 -1.22
N SER A 143 -8.68 6.92 -1.19
CA SER A 143 -7.72 7.51 -0.25
C SER A 143 -7.19 8.88 -0.69
N GLY A 144 -7.32 9.20 -1.98
CA GLY A 144 -6.85 10.46 -2.54
C GLY A 144 -5.33 10.56 -2.72
N ILE A 145 -4.83 11.79 -2.79
CA ILE A 145 -3.40 12.07 -3.01
C ILE A 145 -2.64 11.93 -1.69
N ILE A 146 -1.67 11.03 -1.68
CA ILE A 146 -0.75 10.79 -0.56
C ILE A 146 0.67 10.55 -1.09
N PRO A 147 1.74 10.79 -0.33
CA PRO A 147 3.09 10.39 -0.70
C PRO A 147 3.22 8.86 -0.55
N TYR A 148 2.81 8.12 -1.60
CA TYR A 148 2.62 6.68 -1.50
C TYR A 148 3.93 5.89 -1.55
N THR A 149 4.80 6.18 -2.54
CA THR A 149 6.16 5.64 -2.59
C THR A 149 7.19 6.75 -2.76
N ALA A 150 8.31 6.60 -2.07
CA ALA A 150 9.42 7.54 -2.12
C ALA A 150 10.76 6.82 -2.23
N TYR A 151 11.73 7.49 -2.86
CA TYR A 151 13.13 7.10 -2.80
C TYR A 151 13.75 7.65 -1.53
N SER A 152 14.47 6.77 -0.82
CA SER A 152 15.12 7.08 0.44
C SER A 152 16.57 6.64 0.40
N ALA A 153 17.42 7.35 1.13
CA ALA A 153 18.80 6.96 1.36
C ALA A 153 19.21 7.27 2.81
N PRO A 154 20.24 6.60 3.36
CA PRO A 154 20.79 6.96 4.66
C PRO A 154 21.24 8.41 4.69
N LYS A 155 21.03 9.09 5.81
CA LYS A 155 21.39 10.50 6.00
C LYS A 155 22.86 10.75 5.62
N ASP A 156 23.76 9.92 6.13
CA ASP A 156 25.20 10.06 5.89
C ASP A 156 25.57 9.87 4.40
N TYR A 157 24.83 9.00 3.69
CA TYR A 157 25.06 8.79 2.26
C TYR A 157 24.65 10.02 1.44
N ILE A 158 23.51 10.65 1.77
CA ILE A 158 23.05 11.87 1.09
C ILE A 158 24.08 13.00 1.29
N GLU A 159 24.55 13.19 2.52
CA GLU A 159 25.53 14.24 2.85
C GLU A 159 26.88 14.06 2.15
N LYS A 160 27.32 12.80 1.98
CA LYS A 160 28.62 12.48 1.34
C LYS A 160 28.55 12.41 -0.19
N ASN A 161 27.35 12.22 -0.76
CA ASN A 161 27.20 11.97 -2.20
C ASN A 161 26.06 12.82 -2.83
N PRO A 162 26.04 14.16 -2.62
CA PRO A 162 24.94 15.01 -3.10
C PRO A 162 24.79 14.96 -4.62
N ASP A 163 25.90 14.83 -5.38
CA ASP A 163 25.87 14.77 -6.85
C ASP A 163 25.20 13.48 -7.36
N ILE A 164 25.40 12.35 -6.66
CA ILE A 164 24.75 11.09 -7.00
C ILE A 164 23.25 11.21 -6.73
N ILE A 165 22.85 11.76 -5.59
CA ILE A 165 21.44 11.96 -5.23
C ILE A 165 20.77 12.89 -6.24
N GLN A 166 21.42 14.00 -6.64
CA GLN A 166 20.89 14.93 -7.63
C GLN A 166 20.74 14.26 -9.00
N SER A 167 21.76 13.51 -9.45
CA SER A 167 21.73 12.81 -10.72
C SER A 167 20.64 11.72 -10.76
N PHE A 168 20.47 10.99 -9.66
CA PHE A 168 19.40 10.01 -9.50
C PHE A 168 18.02 10.69 -9.57
N THR A 169 17.83 11.78 -8.83
CA THR A 169 16.56 12.55 -8.84
C THR A 169 16.23 13.07 -10.23
N ASN A 170 17.22 13.59 -10.96
CA ASN A 170 17.05 14.04 -12.35
C ASN A 170 16.63 12.89 -13.28
N ALA A 171 17.19 11.70 -13.10
CA ALA A 171 16.83 10.53 -13.91
C ALA A 171 15.37 10.07 -13.61
N ILE A 172 14.96 10.05 -12.34
CA ILE A 172 13.58 9.75 -11.96
C ILE A 172 12.61 10.80 -12.53
N TYR A 173 12.92 12.09 -12.40
CA TYR A 173 12.11 13.16 -12.97
C TYR A 173 11.95 13.01 -14.49
N LYS A 174 13.05 12.70 -15.20
CA LYS A 174 12.98 12.42 -16.64
C LYS A 174 12.08 11.23 -16.97
N GLY A 175 12.13 10.15 -16.16
CA GLY A 175 11.24 9.01 -16.29
C GLY A 175 9.77 9.37 -16.08
N GLN A 176 9.47 10.12 -15.03
CA GLN A 176 8.09 10.58 -14.71
C GLN A 176 7.52 11.51 -15.80
N THR A 177 8.35 12.31 -16.46
CA THR A 177 7.90 13.18 -17.55
C THR A 177 7.70 12.46 -18.89
N TRP A 178 8.24 11.25 -19.00
CA TRP A 178 8.06 10.41 -20.19
C TRP A 178 6.76 9.58 -20.14
N VAL A 179 6.29 9.20 -18.95
CA VAL A 179 5.02 8.48 -18.72
C VAL A 179 3.82 9.42 -18.82
#